data_394ef06aa0e25265e279b79f602a01f6
#
_entry.id   394ef06aa0e25265e279b79f602a01f6
#
_cell.length_a   1.000
_cell.length_b   1.000
_cell.length_c   1.000
_cell.angle_alpha   90.00
_cell.angle_beta   90.00
_cell.angle_gamma   90.00
#
_symmetry.space_group_name_H-M   'P 1'
#
loop_
_entity.id
_entity.type
_entity.pdbx_description
1 polymer ?
#
loop_
_entity_poly.entity_id
_entity_poly.type
_entity_poly.pdbx_seq_one_letter_code
_entity_poly.pdbx_strand_id
1 'polypeptide(L)'
;MTREQLATFFYRFADFENPDPIEITGDLSGFSDADQVASYATDAMKWAIGEGLISGTTETTLSPKATATRAQVATILMRYTAE
;
A
#
# COMPACT_ATOMS: atom_id res chain seq x y z
N MET A 1 -5.87 5.30 -11.43
CA MET A 1 -4.94 4.44 -10.68
C MET A 1 -5.68 3.78 -9.54
N THR A 2 -5.57 2.48 -9.42
CA THR A 2 -6.17 1.75 -8.31
C THR A 2 -5.32 1.87 -7.04
N ARG A 3 -5.92 1.52 -5.90
CA ARG A 3 -5.20 1.56 -4.63
C ARG A 3 -3.99 0.62 -4.63
N GLU A 4 -4.14 -0.58 -5.24
CA GLU A 4 -3.02 -1.53 -5.32
C GLU A 4 -1.92 -1.04 -6.26
N GLN A 5 -2.28 -0.35 -7.35
CA GLN A 5 -1.30 0.26 -8.24
C GLN A 5 -0.53 1.38 -7.54
N LEU A 6 -1.23 2.17 -6.74
CA LEU A 6 -0.62 3.24 -5.97
C LEU A 6 0.37 2.68 -4.94
N ALA A 7 -0.01 1.63 -4.22
CA ALA A 7 0.89 0.96 -3.28
C ALA A 7 2.14 0.43 -3.99
N THR A 8 1.95 -0.18 -5.15
CA THR A 8 3.06 -0.70 -5.95
C THR A 8 4.01 0.41 -6.40
N PHE A 9 3.46 1.54 -6.81
CA PHE A 9 4.26 2.70 -7.20
C PHE A 9 5.16 3.17 -6.05
N PHE A 10 4.59 3.38 -4.87
CA PHE A 10 5.38 3.82 -3.71
C PHE A 10 6.37 2.77 -3.25
N TYR A 11 6.02 1.50 -3.32
CA TYR A 11 6.92 0.41 -2.96
C TYR A 11 8.15 0.39 -3.86
N ARG A 12 7.94 0.50 -5.17
CA ARG A 12 9.06 0.54 -6.13
C ARG A 12 9.92 1.78 -5.95
N PHE A 13 9.30 2.91 -5.66
CA PHE A 13 10.01 4.15 -5.39
C PHE A 13 10.88 4.01 -4.14
N ALA A 14 10.33 3.44 -3.08
CA ALA A 14 11.08 3.23 -1.83
C ALA A 14 12.25 2.26 -2.04
N ASP A 15 12.02 1.20 -2.82
CA ASP A 15 13.08 0.24 -3.16
C ASP A 15 14.21 0.91 -3.95
N PHE A 16 13.85 1.79 -4.87
CA PHE A 16 14.80 2.54 -5.67
C PHE A 16 15.65 3.49 -4.81
N GLU A 17 15.04 4.14 -3.83
CA GLU A 17 15.73 5.11 -2.98
C GLU A 17 16.65 4.46 -1.95
N ASN A 18 16.37 3.23 -1.53
CA ASN A 18 17.07 2.59 -0.43
C ASN A 18 18.07 1.56 -0.95
N PRO A 19 19.34 1.60 -0.49
CA PRO A 19 20.33 0.61 -0.87
C PRO A 19 20.09 -0.76 -0.23
N ASP A 20 19.37 -0.80 0.89
CA ASP A 20 19.07 -2.02 1.61
C ASP A 20 17.72 -2.58 1.20
N PRO A 21 17.52 -3.91 1.30
CA PRO A 21 16.21 -4.50 1.00
C PRO A 21 15.12 -3.90 1.88
N ILE A 22 13.95 -3.70 1.28
CA ILE A 22 12.79 -3.20 2.01
C ILE A 22 12.24 -4.32 2.89
N GLU A 23 12.04 -4.01 4.17
CA GLU A 23 11.41 -4.93 5.10
C GLU A 23 9.90 -4.81 5.02
N ILE A 24 9.22 -5.93 4.86
CA ILE A 24 7.77 -5.99 4.78
C ILE A 24 7.25 -6.42 6.15
N THR A 25 6.62 -5.48 6.87
CA THR A 25 6.15 -5.73 8.24
C THR A 25 4.64 -5.86 8.34
N GLY A 26 3.90 -5.52 7.27
CA GLY A 26 2.45 -5.58 7.28
C GLY A 26 1.92 -6.96 6.97
N ASP A 27 0.64 -7.16 7.29
CA ASP A 27 -0.07 -8.41 7.07
C ASP A 27 -1.47 -8.12 6.54
N LEU A 28 -1.90 -8.91 5.56
CA LEU A 28 -3.22 -8.76 4.95
C LEU A 28 -4.26 -9.72 5.51
N SER A 29 -3.89 -10.57 6.45
CA SER A 29 -4.78 -11.64 6.95
C SER A 29 -6.04 -11.12 7.64
N GLY A 30 -6.02 -9.88 8.14
CA GLY A 30 -7.18 -9.25 8.77
C GLY A 30 -8.20 -8.68 7.79
N PHE A 31 -7.92 -8.73 6.49
CA PHE A 31 -8.79 -8.12 5.48
C PHE A 31 -9.53 -9.20 4.69
N SER A 32 -10.85 -9.03 4.57
CA SER A 32 -11.70 -10.02 3.91
C SER A 32 -11.46 -10.10 2.40
N ASP A 33 -10.98 -9.03 1.80
CA ASP A 33 -10.70 -8.95 0.36
C ASP A 33 -9.20 -9.03 0.03
N ALA A 34 -8.39 -9.56 0.94
CA ALA A 34 -6.96 -9.71 0.70
C ALA A 34 -6.66 -10.56 -0.53
N ASP A 35 -7.50 -11.55 -0.82
CA ASP A 35 -7.36 -12.42 -1.99
C ASP A 35 -7.61 -11.70 -3.31
N GLN A 36 -8.20 -10.51 -3.28
CA GLN A 36 -8.44 -9.70 -4.48
C GLN A 36 -7.22 -8.87 -4.88
N VAL A 37 -6.21 -8.80 -4.02
CA VAL A 37 -4.97 -8.10 -4.35
C VAL A 37 -4.23 -8.90 -5.41
N ALA A 38 -3.87 -8.24 -6.52
CA ALA A 38 -3.11 -8.89 -7.58
C ALA A 38 -1.75 -9.35 -7.07
N SER A 39 -1.26 -10.46 -7.64
CA SER A 39 0.01 -11.04 -7.18
C SER A 39 1.17 -10.06 -7.24
N TYR A 40 1.20 -9.18 -8.25
CA TYR A 40 2.26 -8.19 -8.36
C TYR A 40 2.23 -7.14 -7.24
N ALA A 41 1.09 -6.95 -6.62
CA ALA A 41 0.89 -5.90 -5.63
C ALA A 41 0.83 -6.42 -4.19
N THR A 42 0.90 -7.73 -3.98
CA THR A 42 0.75 -8.33 -2.66
C THR A 42 1.79 -7.80 -1.67
N ASP A 43 3.06 -7.83 -2.04
CA ASP A 43 4.14 -7.35 -1.17
C ASP A 43 4.06 -5.85 -0.96
N ALA A 44 3.71 -5.11 -2.01
CA ALA A 44 3.56 -3.66 -1.92
C ALA A 44 2.43 -3.27 -0.96
N MET A 45 1.30 -3.99 -1.01
CA MET A 45 0.19 -3.73 -0.09
C MET A 45 0.58 -4.05 1.36
N LYS A 46 1.26 -5.17 1.59
CA LYS A 46 1.75 -5.52 2.92
C LYS A 46 2.70 -4.45 3.46
N TRP A 47 3.62 -4.01 2.63
CA TRP A 47 4.55 -2.96 3.01
C TRP A 47 3.82 -1.65 3.34
N ALA A 48 2.90 -1.24 2.47
CA ALA A 48 2.16 0.02 2.66
C ALA A 48 1.32 -0.01 3.94
N ILE A 49 0.69 -1.14 4.25
CA ILE A 49 -0.07 -1.30 5.49
C ILE A 49 0.86 -1.26 6.69
N GLY A 50 2.00 -1.95 6.62
CA GLY A 50 2.98 -1.99 7.71
C GLY A 50 3.61 -0.64 8.01
N GLU A 51 3.81 0.18 6.97
CA GLU A 51 4.36 1.53 7.11
C GLU A 51 3.31 2.57 7.49
N GLY A 52 2.02 2.19 7.53
CA GLY A 52 0.96 3.13 7.82
C GLY A 52 0.63 4.08 6.68
N LEU A 53 1.08 3.80 5.47
CA LEU A 53 0.82 4.63 4.30
C LEU A 53 -0.60 4.44 3.79
N ILE A 54 -1.07 3.20 3.79
CA ILE A 54 -2.42 2.84 3.38
C ILE A 54 -3.11 2.16 4.55
N SER A 55 -4.33 2.57 4.81
CA SER A 55 -5.23 1.85 5.71
C SER A 55 -6.37 1.29 4.89
N GLY A 56 -7.11 0.34 5.44
CA GLY A 56 -8.28 -0.19 4.78
C GLY A 56 -9.35 0.87 4.59
N THR A 57 -10.24 0.67 3.62
CA THR A 57 -11.44 1.52 3.46
C THR A 57 -12.42 1.31 4.60
N THR A 58 -12.38 0.10 5.19
CA THR A 58 -13.02 -0.23 6.46
C THR A 58 -12.04 -1.03 7.30
N GLU A 59 -12.43 -1.45 8.49
CA GLU A 59 -11.57 -2.27 9.34
C GLU A 59 -11.20 -3.62 8.71
N THR A 60 -12.03 -4.10 7.78
CA THR A 60 -11.89 -5.45 7.22
C THR A 60 -11.71 -5.47 5.70
N THR A 61 -11.70 -4.32 5.01
CA THR A 61 -11.57 -4.28 3.56
C THR A 61 -10.47 -3.32 3.11
N LEU A 62 -9.70 -3.75 2.10
CA LEU A 62 -8.63 -2.96 1.49
C LEU A 62 -9.09 -2.20 0.26
N SER A 63 -10.07 -2.73 -0.45
CA SER A 63 -10.53 -2.21 -1.75
C SER A 63 -9.38 -2.03 -2.75
N PRO A 64 -8.58 -3.07 -3.02
CA PRO A 64 -7.37 -2.92 -3.84
C PRO A 64 -7.67 -2.49 -5.28
N LYS A 65 -8.83 -2.86 -5.81
CA LYS A 65 -9.22 -2.52 -7.17
C LYS A 65 -9.94 -1.18 -7.28
N ALA A 66 -10.26 -0.54 -6.15
CA ALA A 66 -10.93 0.75 -6.16
C ALA A 66 -9.97 1.84 -6.65
N THR A 67 -10.52 2.84 -7.34
CA THR A 67 -9.73 3.98 -7.80
C THR A 67 -9.28 4.82 -6.61
N ALA A 68 -7.98 5.13 -6.58
CA ALA A 68 -7.43 6.03 -5.57
C ALA A 68 -7.84 7.48 -5.92
N THR A 69 -8.38 8.19 -4.95
CA THR A 69 -8.74 9.60 -5.13
C THR A 69 -7.51 10.49 -4.98
N ARG A 70 -7.61 11.73 -5.45
CA ARG A 70 -6.54 12.72 -5.24
C ARG A 70 -6.24 12.93 -3.77
N ALA A 71 -7.27 12.93 -2.93
CA ALA A 71 -7.10 13.08 -1.49
C ALA A 71 -6.31 11.91 -0.90
N GLN A 72 -6.61 10.69 -1.36
CA GLN A 72 -5.88 9.50 -0.92
C GLN A 72 -4.41 9.55 -1.35
N VAL A 73 -4.14 9.94 -2.59
CA VAL A 73 -2.77 10.08 -3.08
C VAL A 73 -2.01 11.12 -2.26
N ALA A 74 -2.62 12.27 -2.01
CA ALA A 74 -1.99 13.33 -1.23
C ALA A 74 -1.71 12.90 0.20
N THR A 75 -2.64 12.16 0.82
CA THR A 75 -2.47 11.66 2.18
C THR A 75 -1.30 10.67 2.26
N ILE A 76 -1.22 9.74 1.31
CA ILE A 76 -0.15 8.74 1.28
C ILE A 76 1.19 9.43 1.06
N LEU A 77 1.25 10.36 0.12
CA LEU A 77 2.48 11.11 -0.16
C LEU A 77 2.95 11.87 1.08
N MET A 78 2.03 12.53 1.78
CA MET A 78 2.36 13.26 2.99
C MET A 78 2.88 12.32 4.08
N ARG A 79 2.25 11.17 4.27
CA ARG A 79 2.71 10.17 5.25
C ARG A 79 4.09 9.63 4.90
N TYR A 80 4.32 9.36 3.62
CA TYR A 80 5.60 8.85 3.13
C TYR A 80 6.73 9.84 3.39
N THR A 81 6.49 11.12 3.11
CA THR A 81 7.52 12.15 3.26
C THR A 81 7.71 12.64 4.68
N ALA A 82 6.77 12.34 5.58
CA ALA A 82 6.85 12.73 6.99
C ALA A 82 7.78 11.81 7.82
N GLU A 83 8.19 10.70 7.26
CA GLU A 83 9.06 9.74 7.96
C GLU A 83 10.52 10.17 8.01
#